data_8cd34c20ea3fa18c1d38ce7444ce1602
#
_entry.id   8cd34c20ea3fa18c1d38ce7444ce1602
#
_cell.length_a   1.000
_cell.length_b   1.000
_cell.length_c   1.000
_cell.angle_alpha   90.00
_cell.angle_beta   90.00
_cell.angle_gamma   90.00
#
_symmetry.space_group_name_H-M   'P 1'
#
loop_
_entity.id
_entity.type
_entity.pdbx_description
1 polymer ?
#
loop_
_entity_poly.entity_id
_entity_poly.type
_entity_poly.pdbx_seq_one_letter_code
_entity_poly.pdbx_strand_id
1 'polypeptide(L)'
;MWLGLDDTDSLEGGCTTLVFHQLLDALPCEYGEPRLTRLWPFAAQRTRGNAALSVEIFADESIIEWLDGYWNVNIAPLKGIISDSEHSDREQYPSDPGMTLFFEKPQEENYWRAVRGESDFIEGGHQWGGHGRIGAAASCAWPAENVTWEGIAWRKDERRVSEESLTTVDEMKETFLCRDPRTNRGLIAPRGPCPVMFGVRATTHETAVAATQILLDGSAETIGSRVFCTNQATGDHIESSITDFVETKTLLTGGHVIINDKYLIFSESGDVNRLAQWLGMGDSFECIGLEYEGQIHVEALRVLESKVRQRPLCECGTRMKSMGANQGVRCPKCKTKNEITWTEHFRTPTLQGWVQPPVDKRRHLAKTLT
;
A
#
# COMPACT_ATOMS: atom_id res chain seq x y z
N MET A 1 -17.97 19.45 12.60
CA MET A 1 -18.21 18.04 12.92
C MET A 1 -17.49 17.16 11.90
N TRP A 2 -17.21 15.90 12.26
CA TRP A 2 -16.50 14.96 11.36
C TRP A 2 -17.41 13.78 11.01
N LEU A 3 -17.74 13.67 9.72
CA LEU A 3 -18.58 12.61 9.17
C LEU A 3 -17.69 11.57 8.49
N GLY A 4 -17.87 10.31 8.83
CA GLY A 4 -17.14 9.18 8.26
C GLY A 4 -18.07 8.11 7.69
N LEU A 5 -17.60 7.37 6.67
CA LEU A 5 -18.31 6.27 6.03
C LEU A 5 -17.35 5.19 5.58
N ASP A 6 -17.69 3.92 5.82
CA ASP A 6 -16.92 2.79 5.30
C ASP A 6 -17.80 1.55 5.07
N ASP A 7 -17.23 0.57 4.36
CA ASP A 7 -17.73 -0.80 4.13
C ASP A 7 -19.12 -0.87 3.46
N THR A 8 -19.35 -0.06 2.42
CA THR A 8 -20.60 -0.05 1.64
C THR A 8 -20.50 -0.84 0.34
N ASP A 9 -19.38 -1.49 0.04
CA ASP A 9 -19.16 -2.27 -1.17
C ASP A 9 -18.88 -3.74 -0.87
N SER A 10 -19.11 -4.57 -1.87
CA SER A 10 -18.74 -5.99 -1.86
C SER A 10 -17.84 -6.31 -3.05
N LEU A 11 -17.30 -7.52 -3.12
CA LEU A 11 -16.51 -7.95 -4.27
C LEU A 11 -17.32 -8.01 -5.57
N GLU A 12 -18.62 -8.23 -5.49
CA GLU A 12 -19.50 -8.27 -6.68
C GLU A 12 -19.81 -6.88 -7.25
N GLY A 13 -19.76 -5.85 -6.42
CA GLY A 13 -20.09 -4.51 -6.87
C GLY A 13 -20.10 -3.49 -5.77
N GLY A 14 -20.66 -2.33 -6.08
CA GLY A 14 -20.65 -1.18 -5.19
C GLY A 14 -19.30 -0.45 -5.17
N CYS A 15 -19.29 0.64 -4.45
CA CYS A 15 -18.07 1.42 -4.22
C CYS A 15 -18.32 2.44 -3.12
N THR A 16 -17.60 2.33 -2.02
CA THR A 16 -17.76 3.26 -0.90
C THR A 16 -17.48 4.70 -1.30
N THR A 17 -16.55 4.95 -2.24
CA THR A 17 -16.29 6.30 -2.75
C THR A 17 -17.48 6.88 -3.53
N LEU A 18 -18.23 6.07 -4.26
CA LEU A 18 -19.44 6.51 -4.97
C LEU A 18 -20.56 6.83 -3.98
N VAL A 19 -20.80 5.95 -3.01
CA VAL A 19 -21.83 6.17 -1.97
C VAL A 19 -21.54 7.44 -1.19
N PHE A 20 -20.28 7.67 -0.86
CA PHE A 20 -19.86 8.90 -0.18
C PHE A 20 -19.99 10.15 -1.06
N HIS A 21 -19.70 10.06 -2.35
CA HIS A 21 -19.95 11.14 -3.30
C HIS A 21 -21.45 11.51 -3.32
N GLN A 22 -22.33 10.51 -3.42
CA GLN A 22 -23.78 10.71 -3.41
C GLN A 22 -24.29 11.30 -2.09
N LEU A 23 -23.71 10.87 -0.95
CA LEU A 23 -23.98 11.45 0.35
C LEU A 23 -23.61 12.94 0.39
N LEU A 24 -22.41 13.30 -0.09
CA LEU A 24 -21.94 14.68 -0.11
C LEU A 24 -22.77 15.57 -1.04
N ASP A 25 -23.21 15.05 -2.19
CA ASP A 25 -24.05 15.80 -3.12
C ASP A 25 -25.47 16.05 -2.57
N ALA A 26 -25.95 15.16 -1.68
CA ALA A 26 -27.25 15.30 -1.03
C ALA A 26 -27.18 16.11 0.28
N LEU A 27 -25.99 16.32 0.83
CA LEU A 27 -25.82 16.92 2.16
C LEU A 27 -26.36 18.36 2.20
N PRO A 28 -27.23 18.71 3.18
CA PRO A 28 -27.87 20.02 3.24
C PRO A 28 -27.01 21.13 3.90
N CYS A 29 -25.71 20.91 4.04
CA CYS A 29 -24.79 21.85 4.66
C CYS A 29 -23.47 21.92 3.88
N GLU A 30 -22.66 22.95 4.16
CA GLU A 30 -21.31 23.07 3.64
C GLU A 30 -20.40 22.02 4.27
N TYR A 31 -19.36 21.64 3.53
CA TYR A 31 -18.34 20.70 3.99
C TYR A 31 -16.95 21.09 3.48
N GLY A 32 -15.94 20.60 4.19
CA GLY A 32 -14.54 20.80 3.84
C GLY A 32 -14.02 19.80 2.81
N GLU A 33 -12.73 19.54 2.85
CA GLU A 33 -12.06 18.65 1.90
C GLU A 33 -12.43 17.18 2.13
N PRO A 34 -13.00 16.45 1.13
CA PRO A 34 -13.28 15.04 1.26
C PRO A 34 -11.99 14.22 1.36
N ARG A 35 -11.96 13.27 2.28
CA ARG A 35 -10.81 12.43 2.57
C ARG A 35 -11.05 10.98 2.18
N LEU A 36 -10.03 10.36 1.59
CA LEU A 36 -9.98 8.94 1.29
C LEU A 36 -8.77 8.33 2.02
N THR A 37 -9.03 7.61 3.08
CA THR A 37 -8.01 7.11 3.99
C THR A 37 -7.82 5.61 3.80
N ARG A 38 -6.65 5.19 3.33
CA ARG A 38 -6.27 3.78 3.26
C ARG A 38 -5.88 3.29 4.64
N LEU A 39 -6.39 2.12 5.02
CA LEU A 39 -6.17 1.51 6.33
C LEU A 39 -5.39 0.19 6.20
N TRP A 40 -5.37 -0.60 7.26
CA TRP A 40 -4.60 -1.83 7.37
C TRP A 40 -4.82 -2.80 6.21
N PRO A 41 -3.76 -3.14 5.45
CA PRO A 41 -3.93 -3.96 4.24
C PRO A 41 -4.24 -5.43 4.49
N PHE A 42 -4.13 -5.91 5.74
CA PHE A 42 -4.46 -7.28 6.14
C PHE A 42 -5.77 -7.40 6.92
N ALA A 43 -6.57 -6.33 7.01
CA ALA A 43 -7.88 -6.41 7.65
C ALA A 43 -8.69 -7.57 7.06
N ALA A 44 -9.24 -8.43 7.92
CA ALA A 44 -9.98 -9.61 7.47
C ALA A 44 -11.22 -9.18 6.66
N GLN A 45 -12.00 -8.27 7.19
CA GLN A 45 -13.22 -7.73 6.58
C GLN A 45 -12.89 -6.54 5.66
N ARG A 46 -12.16 -6.78 4.60
CA ARG A 46 -11.91 -5.77 3.56
C ARG A 46 -12.36 -6.28 2.21
N THR A 47 -12.92 -5.43 1.39
CA THR A 47 -13.31 -5.80 0.02
C THR A 47 -12.13 -5.68 -0.95
N ARG A 48 -11.66 -4.49 -1.26
CA ARG A 48 -10.60 -4.23 -2.26
C ARG A 48 -9.38 -3.55 -1.67
N GLY A 49 -9.41 -2.24 -1.56
CA GLY A 49 -8.25 -1.44 -1.17
C GLY A 49 -8.25 -0.98 0.29
N ASN A 50 -9.17 -1.47 1.11
CA ASN A 50 -9.40 -1.08 2.50
C ASN A 50 -9.31 0.44 2.69
N ALA A 51 -10.30 1.17 2.15
CA ALA A 51 -10.35 2.62 2.18
C ALA A 51 -11.64 3.13 2.78
N ALA A 52 -11.51 3.85 3.86
CA ALA A 52 -12.58 4.60 4.51
C ALA A 52 -12.60 6.06 4.06
N LEU A 53 -13.72 6.72 4.25
CA LEU A 53 -13.96 8.09 3.81
C LEU A 53 -14.38 8.97 4.98
N SER A 54 -13.97 10.24 4.93
CA SER A 54 -14.41 11.22 5.91
C SER A 54 -14.43 12.63 5.33
N VAL A 55 -15.13 13.52 6.03
CA VAL A 55 -15.18 14.95 5.70
C VAL A 55 -15.52 15.75 6.96
N GLU A 56 -15.01 16.95 7.06
CA GLU A 56 -15.51 17.93 8.02
C GLU A 56 -16.79 18.58 7.48
N ILE A 57 -17.86 18.58 8.25
CA ILE A 57 -19.12 19.22 7.90
C ILE A 57 -19.40 20.43 8.81
N PHE A 58 -19.99 21.48 8.25
CA PHE A 58 -20.31 22.72 8.96
C PHE A 58 -21.83 22.81 9.21
N ALA A 59 -22.26 22.15 10.27
CA ALA A 59 -23.67 22.02 10.63
C ALA A 59 -23.83 22.08 12.16
N ASP A 60 -25.07 22.25 12.62
CA ASP A 60 -25.47 22.05 14.01
C ASP A 60 -26.04 20.63 14.21
N GLU A 61 -26.46 20.32 15.43
CA GLU A 61 -26.95 18.99 15.80
C GLU A 61 -28.23 18.53 15.04
N SER A 62 -28.97 19.46 14.40
CA SER A 62 -30.14 19.10 13.60
C SER A 62 -29.80 18.23 12.39
N ILE A 63 -28.54 18.24 11.97
CA ILE A 63 -28.05 17.36 10.90
C ILE A 63 -28.23 15.88 11.20
N ILE A 64 -28.27 15.48 12.48
CA ILE A 64 -28.40 14.08 12.91
C ILE A 64 -29.71 13.50 12.38
N GLU A 65 -30.84 14.22 12.50
CA GLU A 65 -32.13 13.75 12.01
C GLU A 65 -32.12 13.53 10.49
N TRP A 66 -31.47 14.42 9.76
CA TRP A 66 -31.31 14.26 8.31
C TRP A 66 -30.42 13.05 7.99
N LEU A 67 -29.30 12.86 8.69
CA LEU A 67 -28.38 11.73 8.51
C LEU A 67 -29.07 10.40 8.88
N ASP A 68 -29.92 10.37 9.91
CA ASP A 68 -30.76 9.21 10.25
C ASP A 68 -31.67 8.81 9.08
N GLY A 69 -32.36 9.80 8.49
CA GLY A 69 -33.20 9.59 7.32
C GLY A 69 -32.41 9.09 6.12
N TYR A 70 -31.28 9.75 5.81
CA TYR A 70 -30.42 9.36 4.69
C TYR A 70 -29.82 7.97 4.88
N TRP A 71 -29.35 7.65 6.07
CA TRP A 71 -28.83 6.34 6.44
C TRP A 71 -29.85 5.23 6.16
N ASN A 72 -31.06 5.37 6.69
CA ASN A 72 -32.09 4.34 6.58
C ASN A 72 -32.51 4.07 5.13
N VAL A 73 -32.53 5.11 4.28
CA VAL A 73 -32.98 5.00 2.89
C VAL A 73 -31.83 4.56 1.94
N ASN A 74 -30.61 5.08 2.13
CA ASN A 74 -29.56 4.98 1.11
C ASN A 74 -28.39 4.09 1.51
N ILE A 75 -28.08 3.96 2.80
CA ILE A 75 -26.86 3.26 3.25
C ILE A 75 -27.17 1.93 3.93
N ALA A 76 -28.11 1.90 4.88
CA ALA A 76 -28.48 0.66 5.58
C ALA A 76 -28.88 -0.51 4.66
N PRO A 77 -29.57 -0.28 3.54
CA PRO A 77 -29.90 -1.34 2.59
C PRO A 77 -28.70 -1.95 1.86
N LEU A 78 -27.52 -1.30 1.92
CA LEU A 78 -26.27 -1.81 1.34
C LEU A 78 -25.61 -2.88 2.21
N LYS A 79 -26.15 -3.17 3.39
CA LYS A 79 -25.70 -4.29 4.22
C LYS A 79 -25.83 -5.58 3.42
N GLY A 80 -24.70 -6.20 3.14
CA GLY A 80 -24.55 -7.09 2.04
C GLY A 80 -24.94 -8.54 2.33
N ILE A 81 -25.14 -9.24 1.24
CA ILE A 81 -25.19 -10.68 1.16
C ILE A 81 -23.78 -11.16 0.86
N ILE A 82 -23.32 -12.23 1.55
CA ILE A 82 -22.07 -12.90 1.18
C ILE A 82 -22.27 -13.49 -0.21
N SER A 83 -21.38 -13.17 -1.13
CA SER A 83 -21.29 -13.84 -2.40
C SER A 83 -19.94 -14.51 -2.57
N ASP A 84 -19.95 -15.73 -3.05
CA ASP A 84 -18.72 -16.40 -3.46
C ASP A 84 -18.16 -15.67 -4.68
N SER A 85 -16.95 -15.14 -4.53
CA SER A 85 -16.26 -14.44 -5.62
C SER A 85 -15.18 -15.34 -6.23
N GLU A 86 -15.29 -15.61 -7.52
CA GLU A 86 -14.26 -16.30 -8.30
C GLU A 86 -12.94 -15.49 -8.44
N HIS A 87 -12.92 -14.25 -7.95
CA HIS A 87 -11.79 -13.34 -8.11
C HIS A 87 -10.85 -13.27 -6.90
N SER A 88 -11.08 -14.06 -5.86
CA SER A 88 -10.25 -14.07 -4.65
C SER A 88 -10.29 -15.43 -3.95
N ASP A 89 -9.10 -15.98 -3.67
CA ASP A 89 -8.95 -17.18 -2.82
C ASP A 89 -9.14 -16.88 -1.33
N ARG A 90 -9.50 -15.64 -0.98
CA ARG A 90 -9.69 -15.18 0.38
C ARG A 90 -11.14 -15.32 0.80
N GLU A 91 -11.38 -15.68 2.07
CA GLU A 91 -12.70 -15.63 2.67
C GLU A 91 -13.36 -14.25 2.43
N GLN A 92 -14.61 -14.28 2.01
CA GLN A 92 -15.39 -13.10 1.72
C GLN A 92 -16.33 -12.80 2.87
N TYR A 93 -16.42 -11.53 3.23
CA TYR A 93 -17.35 -11.02 4.22
C TYR A 93 -18.41 -10.16 3.52
N PRO A 94 -19.68 -10.20 3.97
CA PRO A 94 -20.68 -9.27 3.48
C PRO A 94 -20.29 -7.84 3.85
N SER A 95 -20.67 -6.87 3.02
CA SER A 95 -20.57 -5.47 3.42
C SER A 95 -21.40 -5.23 4.69
N ASP A 96 -20.80 -4.57 5.66
CA ASP A 96 -21.45 -4.18 6.91
C ASP A 96 -21.24 -2.67 7.15
N PRO A 97 -21.96 -1.83 6.38
CA PRO A 97 -21.79 -0.40 6.35
C PRO A 97 -21.72 0.23 7.73
N GLY A 98 -20.83 1.19 7.89
CA GLY A 98 -20.73 1.99 9.10
C GLY A 98 -20.55 3.47 8.77
N MET A 99 -21.35 4.31 9.43
CA MET A 99 -21.24 5.77 9.37
C MET A 99 -21.05 6.31 10.78
N THR A 100 -20.24 7.37 10.91
CA THR A 100 -19.95 8.01 12.21
C THR A 100 -20.04 9.52 12.06
N LEU A 101 -20.53 10.20 13.08
CA LEU A 101 -20.50 11.66 13.20
C LEU A 101 -19.91 12.04 14.55
N PHE A 102 -18.74 12.65 14.55
CA PHE A 102 -18.12 13.19 15.76
C PHE A 102 -18.26 14.70 15.79
N PHE A 103 -18.62 15.27 16.94
CA PHE A 103 -18.73 16.72 17.12
C PHE A 103 -17.37 17.41 17.08
N GLU A 104 -16.36 16.71 17.61
CA GLU A 104 -14.94 17.10 17.54
C GLU A 104 -14.15 16.01 16.80
N LYS A 105 -13.02 16.38 16.25
CA LYS A 105 -12.14 15.42 15.57
C LYS A 105 -11.66 14.37 16.57
N PRO A 106 -11.80 13.07 16.27
CA PRO A 106 -11.25 12.01 17.12
C PRO A 106 -9.72 12.12 17.22
N GLN A 107 -9.16 11.57 18.31
CA GLN A 107 -7.71 11.58 18.53
C GLN A 107 -6.99 10.81 17.42
N GLU A 108 -5.89 11.38 16.93
CA GLU A 108 -5.11 10.83 15.82
C GLU A 108 -4.51 9.45 16.08
N GLU A 109 -4.31 9.10 17.35
CA GLU A 109 -3.85 7.77 17.77
C GLU A 109 -4.76 6.66 17.22
N ASN A 110 -6.06 6.91 17.12
CA ASN A 110 -7.01 5.96 16.52
C ASN A 110 -6.70 5.68 15.05
N TYR A 111 -6.24 6.67 14.30
CA TYR A 111 -5.79 6.47 12.94
C TYR A 111 -4.48 5.67 12.90
N TRP A 112 -3.48 6.06 13.69
CA TRP A 112 -2.18 5.39 13.68
C TRP A 112 -2.29 3.92 14.06
N ARG A 113 -3.13 3.57 15.02
CA ARG A 113 -3.43 2.19 15.39
C ARG A 113 -4.14 1.46 14.23
N ALA A 114 -5.17 2.06 13.64
CA ALA A 114 -5.94 1.44 12.58
C ALA A 114 -5.12 1.20 11.30
N VAL A 115 -4.20 2.09 10.94
CA VAL A 115 -3.35 1.93 9.74
C VAL A 115 -2.24 0.90 9.96
N ARG A 116 -1.96 0.53 11.23
CA ARG A 116 -0.93 -0.45 11.64
C ARG A 116 -1.51 -1.79 12.14
N GLY A 117 -2.81 -1.98 12.04
CA GLY A 117 -3.46 -3.26 12.31
C GLY A 117 -4.07 -3.42 13.71
N GLU A 118 -4.10 -2.36 14.51
CA GLU A 118 -4.67 -2.36 15.87
C GLU A 118 -6.00 -1.59 15.91
N SER A 119 -6.92 -1.92 15.01
CA SER A 119 -8.19 -1.21 14.94
C SER A 119 -9.23 -1.75 15.90
N ASP A 120 -10.00 -0.85 16.50
CA ASP A 120 -11.13 -1.14 17.37
C ASP A 120 -12.24 -0.11 17.17
N PHE A 121 -13.42 -0.36 17.73
CA PHE A 121 -14.49 0.62 17.76
C PHE A 121 -14.10 1.84 18.59
N ILE A 122 -14.27 3.02 18.01
CA ILE A 122 -14.03 4.29 18.69
C ILE A 122 -15.36 4.73 19.31
N GLU A 123 -15.37 4.93 20.61
CA GLU A 123 -16.54 5.41 21.32
C GLU A 123 -16.79 6.91 21.09
N GLY A 124 -18.04 7.33 21.26
CA GLY A 124 -18.47 8.73 21.16
C GLY A 124 -19.12 9.08 19.85
N GLY A 125 -19.59 10.32 19.75
CA GLY A 125 -20.35 10.80 18.61
C GLY A 125 -21.66 10.06 18.38
N HIS A 126 -22.25 10.26 17.19
CA HIS A 126 -23.40 9.51 16.72
C HIS A 126 -22.95 8.46 15.69
N GLN A 127 -23.42 7.23 15.79
CA GLN A 127 -22.92 6.12 14.99
C GLN A 127 -24.04 5.25 14.45
N TRP A 128 -23.89 4.84 13.18
CA TRP A 128 -24.85 3.99 12.47
C TRP A 128 -24.17 2.73 11.95
N GLY A 129 -24.89 1.63 11.90
CA GLY A 129 -24.47 0.41 11.24
C GLY A 129 -23.52 -0.48 12.02
N GLY A 130 -22.67 -1.19 11.29
CA GLY A 130 -21.89 -2.29 11.79
C GLY A 130 -20.40 -2.07 11.80
N HIS A 131 -19.67 -3.02 11.22
CA HIS A 131 -18.20 -3.08 11.26
C HIS A 131 -17.53 -1.88 10.58
N GLY A 132 -18.12 -1.34 9.51
CA GLY A 132 -17.60 -0.15 8.82
C GLY A 132 -17.40 1.09 9.71
N ARG A 133 -18.02 1.14 10.91
CA ARG A 133 -17.78 2.22 11.89
C ARG A 133 -16.31 2.33 12.30
N ILE A 134 -15.57 1.22 12.31
CA ILE A 134 -14.13 1.22 12.65
C ILE A 134 -13.36 2.05 11.64
N GLY A 135 -13.50 1.76 10.36
CA GLY A 135 -12.82 2.49 9.29
C GLY A 135 -13.31 3.93 9.16
N ALA A 136 -14.61 4.16 9.25
CA ALA A 136 -15.22 5.49 9.23
C ALA A 136 -14.63 6.41 10.32
N ALA A 137 -14.55 5.91 11.56
CA ALA A 137 -14.00 6.65 12.69
C ALA A 137 -12.48 6.87 12.56
N ALA A 138 -11.74 5.84 12.11
CA ALA A 138 -10.30 5.97 11.85
C ALA A 138 -9.99 7.01 10.77
N SER A 139 -10.83 7.09 9.72
CA SER A 139 -10.71 8.11 8.68
C SER A 139 -10.97 9.52 9.21
N CYS A 140 -11.94 9.70 10.10
CA CYS A 140 -12.15 10.96 10.80
C CYS A 140 -10.94 11.38 11.64
N ALA A 141 -10.27 10.40 12.26
CA ALA A 141 -9.10 10.63 13.13
C ALA A 141 -7.82 10.98 12.36
N TRP A 142 -7.74 10.70 11.05
CA TRP A 142 -6.53 10.93 10.26
C TRP A 142 -6.06 12.39 10.32
N PRO A 143 -4.78 12.66 10.74
CA PRO A 143 -4.27 14.03 10.91
C PRO A 143 -4.08 14.77 9.58
N ALA A 144 -3.86 14.04 8.47
CA ALA A 144 -3.60 14.60 7.14
C ALA A 144 -2.34 15.49 7.08
N GLU A 145 -1.28 15.10 7.77
CA GLU A 145 0.00 15.83 7.75
C GLU A 145 0.79 15.58 6.46
N ASN A 146 0.84 14.32 6.03
CA ASN A 146 1.39 13.93 4.75
C ASN A 146 0.24 13.52 3.85
N VAL A 147 0.08 14.22 2.74
CA VAL A 147 -1.05 14.00 1.85
C VAL A 147 -0.63 13.83 0.40
N THR A 148 -1.42 13.07 -0.31
CA THR A 148 -1.51 13.04 -1.76
C THR A 148 -2.97 13.25 -2.16
N TRP A 149 -3.25 13.23 -3.45
CA TRP A 149 -4.57 13.49 -3.97
C TRP A 149 -4.98 12.41 -4.96
N GLU A 150 -6.24 11.99 -4.91
CA GLU A 150 -6.77 11.02 -5.86
C GLU A 150 -8.08 11.54 -6.46
N GLY A 151 -8.06 11.79 -7.78
CA GLY A 151 -9.25 12.11 -8.55
C GLY A 151 -9.92 10.82 -8.99
N ILE A 152 -11.18 10.59 -8.59
CA ILE A 152 -11.96 9.41 -8.94
C ILE A 152 -13.16 9.81 -9.78
N ALA A 153 -13.41 9.06 -10.85
CA ALA A 153 -14.64 9.15 -11.62
C ALA A 153 -15.38 7.81 -11.65
N TRP A 154 -16.72 7.86 -11.71
CA TRP A 154 -17.54 6.66 -11.76
C TRP A 154 -18.26 6.55 -13.10
N ARG A 155 -18.18 5.36 -13.70
CA ARG A 155 -18.79 5.05 -14.99
C ARG A 155 -20.30 4.89 -14.87
N LYS A 156 -21.00 5.27 -15.92
CA LYS A 156 -22.42 4.93 -16.08
C LYS A 156 -22.54 3.47 -16.54
N ASP A 157 -21.88 3.12 -17.61
CA ASP A 157 -21.95 1.80 -18.25
C ASP A 157 -20.56 1.20 -18.45
N GLU A 158 -19.91 1.48 -19.57
CA GLU A 158 -18.61 0.92 -19.93
C GLU A 158 -17.45 1.63 -19.22
N ARG A 159 -16.38 0.87 -18.97
CA ARG A 159 -15.12 1.44 -18.50
C ARG A 159 -14.18 1.63 -19.68
N ARG A 160 -14.07 2.87 -20.17
CA ARG A 160 -13.18 3.22 -21.25
C ARG A 160 -12.60 4.62 -21.03
N VAL A 161 -11.27 4.69 -21.07
CA VAL A 161 -10.49 5.93 -21.07
C VAL A 161 -9.58 5.91 -22.28
N SER A 162 -9.43 7.04 -22.98
CA SER A 162 -8.58 7.11 -24.15
C SER A 162 -7.11 6.95 -23.79
N GLU A 163 -6.37 6.31 -24.66
CA GLU A 163 -4.92 6.12 -24.50
C GLU A 163 -4.17 7.47 -24.57
N GLU A 164 -4.67 8.42 -25.36
CA GLU A 164 -4.12 9.77 -25.47
C GLU A 164 -4.24 10.52 -24.12
N SER A 165 -5.43 10.54 -23.49
CA SER A 165 -5.63 11.17 -22.20
C SER A 165 -4.77 10.52 -21.11
N LEU A 166 -4.66 9.19 -21.11
CA LEU A 166 -3.82 8.47 -20.16
C LEU A 166 -2.33 8.83 -20.37
N THR A 167 -1.87 8.95 -21.59
CA THR A 167 -0.49 9.36 -21.90
C THR A 167 -0.23 10.78 -21.43
N THR A 168 -1.13 11.71 -21.73
CA THR A 168 -1.02 13.10 -21.26
C THR A 168 -0.89 13.20 -19.74
N VAL A 169 -1.72 12.44 -19.02
CA VAL A 169 -1.70 12.44 -17.56
C VAL A 169 -0.45 11.75 -16.99
N ASP A 170 0.04 10.68 -17.63
CA ASP A 170 1.26 9.99 -17.19
C ASP A 170 2.52 10.85 -17.35
N GLU A 171 2.52 11.78 -18.32
CA GLU A 171 3.59 12.75 -18.56
C GLU A 171 3.57 13.97 -17.62
N MET A 172 2.49 14.19 -16.86
CA MET A 172 2.41 15.26 -15.88
C MET A 172 3.37 14.99 -14.71
N LYS A 173 4.24 15.95 -14.41
CA LYS A 173 5.33 15.80 -13.42
C LYS A 173 4.88 15.35 -12.03
N GLU A 174 3.70 15.77 -11.61
CA GLU A 174 3.21 15.55 -10.24
C GLU A 174 2.17 14.43 -10.14
N THR A 175 1.82 13.78 -11.26
CA THR A 175 1.07 12.52 -11.23
C THR A 175 2.00 11.35 -10.97
N PHE A 176 1.47 10.27 -10.40
CA PHE A 176 2.26 9.09 -10.13
C PHE A 176 1.43 7.80 -10.27
N LEU A 177 2.12 6.71 -10.62
CA LEU A 177 1.52 5.39 -10.78
C LEU A 177 0.36 5.35 -11.79
N CYS A 178 0.42 6.14 -12.86
CA CYS A 178 -0.56 6.10 -13.94
C CYS A 178 -0.35 4.89 -14.85
N ARG A 179 0.91 4.48 -15.07
CA ARG A 179 1.29 3.30 -15.85
C ARG A 179 2.29 2.40 -15.13
N ASP A 180 2.32 1.13 -15.48
CA ASP A 180 3.41 0.23 -15.13
C ASP A 180 4.58 0.45 -16.10
N PRO A 181 5.74 0.96 -15.63
CA PRO A 181 6.87 1.28 -16.50
C PRO A 181 7.48 0.06 -17.21
N ARG A 182 7.19 -1.17 -16.73
CA ARG A 182 7.68 -2.42 -17.34
C ARG A 182 6.83 -2.88 -18.52
N THR A 183 5.54 -2.63 -18.48
CA THR A 183 4.56 -3.16 -19.44
C THR A 183 3.80 -2.08 -20.19
N ASN A 184 3.99 -0.82 -19.81
CA ASN A 184 3.24 0.34 -20.29
C ASN A 184 1.72 0.27 -20.07
N ARG A 185 1.24 -0.68 -19.24
CA ARG A 185 -0.18 -0.84 -18.95
C ARG A 185 -0.67 0.24 -17.98
N GLY A 186 -1.84 0.82 -18.27
CA GLY A 186 -2.51 1.75 -17.38
C GLY A 186 -2.85 1.12 -16.01
N LEU A 187 -2.63 1.88 -14.94
CA LEU A 187 -2.90 1.50 -13.56
C LEU A 187 -4.02 2.32 -12.92
N ILE A 188 -4.64 3.23 -13.69
CA ILE A 188 -5.70 4.12 -13.21
C ILE A 188 -7.07 3.43 -13.08
N ALA A 189 -7.28 2.29 -13.74
CA ALA A 189 -8.55 1.59 -13.75
C ALA A 189 -8.49 0.33 -12.89
N PRO A 190 -9.48 0.09 -11.99
CA PRO A 190 -9.56 -1.15 -11.23
C PRO A 190 -9.91 -2.33 -12.13
N ARG A 191 -9.50 -3.54 -11.74
CA ARG A 191 -9.72 -4.77 -12.53
C ARG A 191 -11.10 -5.40 -12.30
N GLY A 192 -11.77 -5.06 -11.21
CA GLY A 192 -13.03 -5.70 -10.82
C GLY A 192 -14.29 -5.01 -11.35
N PRO A 193 -15.47 -5.53 -11.03
CA PRO A 193 -16.75 -5.04 -11.53
C PRO A 193 -17.23 -3.74 -10.88
N CYS A 194 -16.42 -3.05 -10.06
CA CYS A 194 -16.81 -1.82 -9.39
C CYS A 194 -17.16 -0.69 -10.39
N PRO A 195 -17.97 0.30 -9.97
CA PRO A 195 -18.39 1.40 -10.84
C PRO A 195 -17.29 2.43 -11.14
N VAL A 196 -16.11 2.34 -10.51
CA VAL A 196 -15.02 3.29 -10.78
C VAL A 196 -14.58 3.22 -12.23
N MET A 197 -14.59 4.35 -12.94
CA MET A 197 -14.04 4.54 -14.28
C MET A 197 -12.51 4.56 -14.21
N PHE A 198 -11.97 5.47 -13.41
CA PHE A 198 -10.56 5.61 -13.12
C PHE A 198 -10.32 6.21 -11.73
N GLY A 199 -9.09 6.06 -11.23
CA GLY A 199 -8.54 6.79 -10.08
C GLY A 199 -7.15 7.29 -10.44
N VAL A 200 -6.96 8.60 -10.54
CA VAL A 200 -5.68 9.24 -10.86
C VAL A 200 -5.09 9.90 -9.64
N ARG A 201 -3.79 9.73 -9.43
CA ARG A 201 -3.08 10.16 -8.23
C ARG A 201 -2.09 11.25 -8.56
N ALA A 202 -2.03 12.25 -7.68
CA ALA A 202 -1.11 13.36 -7.79
C ALA A 202 -0.57 13.80 -6.42
N THR A 203 0.56 14.52 -6.44
CA THR A 203 1.16 15.07 -5.23
C THR A 203 0.54 16.40 -4.81
N THR A 204 -0.20 17.06 -5.71
CA THR A 204 -0.91 18.32 -5.43
C THR A 204 -2.39 18.22 -5.81
N HIS A 205 -3.22 19.02 -5.15
CA HIS A 205 -4.65 19.11 -5.45
C HIS A 205 -4.90 19.60 -6.88
N GLU A 206 -4.21 20.66 -7.28
CA GLU A 206 -4.36 21.28 -8.59
C GLU A 206 -4.06 20.30 -9.71
N THR A 207 -3.00 19.50 -9.55
CA THR A 207 -2.64 18.48 -10.54
C THR A 207 -3.67 17.34 -10.56
N ALA A 208 -4.20 16.93 -9.40
CA ALA A 208 -5.26 15.92 -9.34
C ALA A 208 -6.54 16.39 -10.05
N VAL A 209 -6.92 17.66 -9.87
CA VAL A 209 -8.08 18.27 -10.56
C VAL A 209 -7.84 18.30 -12.07
N ALA A 210 -6.69 18.80 -12.51
CA ALA A 210 -6.36 18.90 -13.93
C ALA A 210 -6.29 17.52 -14.60
N ALA A 211 -5.62 16.55 -13.97
CA ALA A 211 -5.54 15.18 -14.46
C ALA A 211 -6.90 14.50 -14.55
N THR A 212 -7.77 14.73 -13.55
CA THR A 212 -9.14 14.22 -13.55
C THR A 212 -9.91 14.76 -14.75
N GLN A 213 -9.82 16.06 -15.03
CA GLN A 213 -10.52 16.67 -16.16
C GLN A 213 -10.02 16.11 -17.51
N ILE A 214 -8.71 15.98 -17.71
CA ILE A 214 -8.12 15.40 -18.93
C ILE A 214 -8.64 13.97 -19.17
N LEU A 215 -8.74 13.17 -18.10
CA LEU A 215 -9.23 11.80 -18.20
C LEU A 215 -10.74 11.76 -18.45
N LEU A 216 -11.53 12.66 -17.87
CA LEU A 216 -12.97 12.78 -18.13
C LEU A 216 -13.24 13.11 -19.61
N ASP A 217 -12.50 14.05 -20.18
CA ASP A 217 -12.66 14.45 -21.58
C ASP A 217 -12.38 13.30 -22.55
N GLY A 218 -11.52 12.34 -22.17
CA GLY A 218 -11.20 11.16 -22.96
C GLY A 218 -11.92 9.87 -22.53
N SER A 219 -12.87 9.93 -21.60
CA SER A 219 -13.56 8.74 -21.07
C SER A 219 -14.93 8.53 -21.71
N ALA A 220 -15.49 7.32 -21.52
CA ALA A 220 -16.92 7.08 -21.72
C ALA A 220 -17.74 7.86 -20.67
N GLU A 221 -19.07 7.86 -20.83
CA GLU A 221 -19.99 8.60 -19.96
C GLU A 221 -19.79 8.23 -18.48
N THR A 222 -19.67 9.25 -17.63
CA THR A 222 -19.53 9.12 -16.17
C THR A 222 -20.76 9.65 -15.46
N ILE A 223 -21.04 9.13 -14.26
CA ILE A 223 -22.10 9.61 -13.38
C ILE A 223 -21.64 10.70 -12.43
N GLY A 224 -20.34 10.92 -12.34
CA GLY A 224 -19.72 11.96 -11.52
C GLY A 224 -18.23 11.73 -11.32
N SER A 225 -17.58 12.70 -10.71
CA SER A 225 -16.18 12.63 -10.29
C SER A 225 -15.96 13.44 -9.03
N ARG A 226 -14.90 13.12 -8.29
CA ARG A 226 -14.49 13.87 -7.10
C ARG A 226 -13.00 13.70 -6.85
N VAL A 227 -12.37 14.75 -6.39
CA VAL A 227 -10.99 14.72 -5.90
C VAL A 227 -11.02 14.55 -4.38
N PHE A 228 -10.18 13.66 -3.88
CA PHE A 228 -10.03 13.35 -2.47
C PHE A 228 -8.61 13.66 -1.99
N CYS A 229 -8.49 14.24 -0.82
CA CYS A 229 -7.25 14.23 -0.04
C CYS A 229 -7.02 12.80 0.47
N THR A 230 -5.83 12.23 0.29
CA THR A 230 -5.58 10.82 0.65
C THR A 230 -4.19 10.59 1.24
N ASN A 231 -4.08 9.56 2.07
CA ASN A 231 -2.80 9.06 2.60
C ASN A 231 -2.13 8.04 1.67
N GLN A 232 -2.56 7.92 0.44
CA GLN A 232 -1.97 6.99 -0.51
C GLN A 232 -0.51 7.36 -0.82
N ALA A 233 0.37 6.38 -0.84
CA ALA A 233 1.83 6.55 -1.05
C ALA A 233 2.53 7.43 0.00
N THR A 234 1.96 7.63 1.19
CA THR A 234 2.60 8.39 2.30
C THR A 234 3.56 7.55 3.12
N GLY A 235 3.35 6.24 3.19
CA GLY A 235 4.14 5.32 4.02
C GLY A 235 3.64 5.20 5.46
N ASP A 236 2.48 5.76 5.80
CA ASP A 236 1.95 5.86 7.17
C ASP A 236 1.79 4.52 7.89
N HIS A 237 1.64 3.42 7.14
CA HIS A 237 1.56 2.05 7.69
C HIS A 237 2.91 1.51 8.19
N ILE A 238 4.01 2.17 7.88
CA ILE A 238 5.36 1.79 8.30
C ILE A 238 5.85 2.75 9.39
N GLU A 239 6.15 2.22 10.55
CA GLU A 239 6.65 3.02 11.66
C GLU A 239 8.15 3.32 11.51
N SER A 240 8.94 2.28 11.20
CA SER A 240 10.38 2.41 11.04
C SER A 240 10.95 1.32 10.14
N SER A 241 12.17 1.54 9.65
CA SER A 241 12.95 0.48 9.02
C SER A 241 13.62 -0.42 10.07
N ILE A 242 13.95 -1.64 9.66
CA ILE A 242 14.57 -2.66 10.49
C ILE A 242 15.92 -3.03 9.87
N THR A 243 16.99 -2.94 10.66
CA THR A 243 18.33 -3.40 10.27
C THR A 243 18.61 -4.74 10.93
N ASP A 244 19.13 -5.71 10.14
CA ASP A 244 19.47 -7.04 10.63
C ASP A 244 20.58 -7.68 9.78
N PHE A 245 21.05 -8.85 10.21
CA PHE A 245 22.03 -9.69 9.52
C PHE A 245 21.37 -10.99 9.05
N VAL A 246 21.86 -11.55 7.95
CA VAL A 246 21.40 -12.85 7.48
C VAL A 246 22.06 -13.95 8.32
N GLU A 247 21.31 -14.53 9.25
CA GLU A 247 21.72 -15.70 10.03
C GLU A 247 21.26 -17.00 9.38
N THR A 248 20.05 -17.02 8.85
CA THR A 248 19.49 -18.14 8.10
C THR A 248 18.76 -17.64 6.86
N LYS A 249 18.73 -18.44 5.81
CA LYS A 249 17.97 -18.13 4.60
C LYS A 249 17.41 -19.41 3.98
N THR A 250 16.12 -19.43 3.76
CA THR A 250 15.39 -20.54 3.15
C THR A 250 14.66 -20.08 1.89
N LEU A 251 14.80 -20.82 0.81
CA LEU A 251 14.01 -20.66 -0.41
C LEU A 251 12.84 -21.63 -0.35
N LEU A 252 11.63 -21.09 -0.34
CA LEU A 252 10.40 -21.87 -0.30
C LEU A 252 9.94 -22.32 -1.69
N THR A 253 9.06 -23.31 -1.71
CA THR A 253 8.32 -23.69 -2.92
C THR A 253 7.54 -22.47 -3.43
N GLY A 254 7.61 -22.18 -4.72
CA GLY A 254 7.03 -20.96 -5.30
C GLY A 254 7.99 -19.77 -5.37
N GLY A 255 9.23 -19.93 -4.86
CA GLY A 255 10.29 -18.93 -4.99
C GLY A 255 10.26 -17.80 -3.93
N HIS A 256 9.43 -17.92 -2.91
CA HIS A 256 9.47 -17.01 -1.76
C HIS A 256 10.75 -17.23 -0.96
N VAL A 257 11.27 -16.16 -0.32
CA VAL A 257 12.47 -16.24 0.53
C VAL A 257 12.06 -15.94 1.96
N ILE A 258 12.56 -16.75 2.90
CA ILE A 258 12.50 -16.41 4.33
C ILE A 258 13.94 -16.18 4.83
N ILE A 259 14.15 -15.06 5.52
CA ILE A 259 15.40 -14.73 6.20
C ILE A 259 15.13 -14.75 7.70
N ASN A 260 15.98 -15.45 8.47
CA ASN A 260 15.95 -15.54 9.93
C ASN A 260 14.61 -16.06 10.49
N ASP A 261 13.88 -16.88 9.73
CA ASP A 261 12.51 -17.34 10.03
C ASP A 261 11.50 -16.20 10.32
N LYS A 262 11.91 -14.97 10.11
CA LYS A 262 11.20 -13.74 10.48
C LYS A 262 10.77 -12.90 9.27
N TYR A 263 11.65 -12.75 8.28
CA TYR A 263 11.41 -11.86 7.14
C TYR A 263 10.92 -12.66 5.93
N LEU A 264 9.67 -12.47 5.55
CA LEU A 264 9.05 -13.12 4.39
C LEU A 264 9.10 -12.20 3.17
N ILE A 265 9.75 -12.65 2.11
CA ILE A 265 9.89 -11.93 0.84
C ILE A 265 9.20 -12.76 -0.25
N PHE A 266 8.09 -12.26 -0.76
CA PHE A 266 7.29 -12.93 -1.77
C PHE A 266 7.99 -12.92 -3.14
N SER A 267 7.78 -13.98 -3.93
CA SER A 267 8.29 -14.07 -5.31
C SER A 267 7.77 -12.94 -6.20
N GLU A 268 6.53 -12.52 -5.98
CA GLU A 268 5.85 -11.44 -6.71
C GLU A 268 6.46 -10.07 -6.46
N SER A 269 7.26 -9.91 -5.39
CA SER A 269 7.97 -8.66 -5.11
C SER A 269 9.14 -8.40 -6.07
N GLY A 270 9.41 -9.32 -7.00
CA GLY A 270 10.33 -9.13 -8.12
C GLY A 270 11.76 -8.85 -7.68
N ASP A 271 12.19 -7.59 -7.81
CA ASP A 271 13.56 -7.18 -7.51
C ASP A 271 13.90 -7.29 -6.02
N VAL A 272 12.95 -7.08 -5.13
CA VAL A 272 13.13 -7.29 -3.68
C VAL A 272 13.45 -8.76 -3.42
N ASN A 273 12.71 -9.67 -4.03
CA ASN A 273 12.96 -11.10 -3.92
C ASN A 273 14.32 -11.50 -4.53
N ARG A 274 14.67 -10.96 -5.71
CA ARG A 274 16.00 -11.19 -6.33
C ARG A 274 17.13 -10.72 -5.41
N LEU A 275 16.98 -9.56 -4.76
CA LEU A 275 17.96 -9.06 -3.83
C LEU A 275 18.06 -9.93 -2.58
N ALA A 276 16.92 -10.40 -2.03
CA ALA A 276 16.90 -11.34 -0.91
C ALA A 276 17.56 -12.68 -1.26
N GLN A 277 17.36 -13.20 -2.46
CA GLN A 277 18.07 -14.40 -2.93
C GLN A 277 19.56 -14.19 -3.06
N TRP A 278 20.02 -12.98 -3.46
CA TRP A 278 21.43 -12.64 -3.58
C TRP A 278 22.15 -12.53 -2.23
N LEU A 279 21.48 -12.05 -1.17
CA LEU A 279 22.05 -11.96 0.18
C LEU A 279 22.64 -13.29 0.62
N GLY A 280 23.77 -13.25 1.30
CA GLY A 280 24.46 -14.40 1.88
C GLY A 280 24.53 -14.32 3.40
N MET A 281 24.89 -15.45 4.03
CA MET A 281 25.09 -15.52 5.47
C MET A 281 26.09 -14.46 5.94
N GLY A 282 25.73 -13.69 6.96
CA GLY A 282 26.53 -12.61 7.53
C GLY A 282 26.42 -11.27 6.81
N ASP A 283 25.69 -11.19 5.68
CA ASP A 283 25.40 -9.89 5.04
C ASP A 283 24.43 -9.09 5.91
N SER A 284 24.62 -7.77 5.98
CA SER A 284 23.69 -6.87 6.66
C SER A 284 22.77 -6.19 5.68
N PHE A 285 21.53 -6.07 6.08
CA PHE A 285 20.47 -5.48 5.27
C PHE A 285 19.59 -4.57 6.13
N GLU A 286 18.88 -3.71 5.46
CA GLU A 286 17.78 -2.91 6.03
C GLU A 286 16.52 -3.15 5.22
N CYS A 287 15.41 -3.35 5.90
CA CYS A 287 14.13 -3.54 5.25
C CYS A 287 13.03 -2.72 5.91
N ILE A 288 11.96 -2.51 5.17
CA ILE A 288 10.66 -2.09 5.67
C ILE A 288 9.63 -3.14 5.29
N GLY A 289 8.63 -3.30 6.14
CA GLY A 289 7.56 -4.27 5.93
C GLY A 289 6.57 -4.25 7.07
N LEU A 290 5.51 -5.02 6.92
CA LEU A 290 4.43 -5.14 7.89
C LEU A 290 4.53 -6.47 8.63
N GLU A 291 4.42 -6.41 9.95
CA GLU A 291 4.28 -7.62 10.74
C GLU A 291 2.87 -8.19 10.58
N TYR A 292 2.79 -9.46 10.21
CA TYR A 292 1.55 -10.20 10.07
C TYR A 292 1.80 -11.68 10.38
N GLU A 293 1.01 -12.28 11.27
CA GLU A 293 1.12 -13.68 11.70
C GLU A 293 2.55 -14.06 12.18
N GLY A 294 3.21 -13.14 12.88
CA GLY A 294 4.54 -13.36 13.45
C GLY A 294 5.70 -13.26 12.45
N GLN A 295 5.43 -12.84 11.22
CA GLN A 295 6.45 -12.60 10.20
C GLN A 295 6.37 -11.17 9.68
N ILE A 296 7.50 -10.61 9.24
CA ILE A 296 7.57 -9.32 8.57
C ILE A 296 7.47 -9.55 7.06
N HIS A 297 6.35 -9.15 6.47
CA HIS A 297 6.15 -9.14 5.03
C HIS A 297 6.90 -7.97 4.41
N VAL A 298 8.07 -8.24 3.85
CA VAL A 298 9.00 -7.20 3.38
C VAL A 298 8.45 -6.48 2.15
N GLU A 299 8.36 -5.15 2.23
CA GLU A 299 7.92 -4.26 1.16
C GLU A 299 9.08 -3.55 0.44
N ALA A 300 10.20 -3.34 1.12
CA ALA A 300 11.41 -2.86 0.48
C ALA A 300 12.64 -3.37 1.23
N LEU A 301 13.74 -3.45 0.51
CA LEU A 301 14.99 -4.01 1.00
C LEU A 301 16.19 -3.24 0.42
N ARG A 302 17.20 -2.99 1.23
CA ARG A 302 18.53 -2.57 0.76
C ARG A 302 19.63 -3.33 1.47
N VAL A 303 20.74 -3.54 0.78
CA VAL A 303 21.95 -4.13 1.36
C VAL A 303 22.77 -3.01 1.98
N LEU A 304 23.15 -3.17 3.23
CA LEU A 304 24.04 -2.25 3.93
C LEU A 304 25.50 -2.68 3.74
N GLU A 305 25.79 -3.94 4.03
CA GLU A 305 27.12 -4.50 3.85
C GLU A 305 27.04 -5.96 3.44
N SER A 306 27.88 -6.35 2.48
CA SER A 306 28.05 -7.75 2.09
C SER A 306 29.52 -8.07 1.96
N LYS A 307 29.96 -9.05 2.72
CA LYS A 307 31.34 -9.52 2.73
C LYS A 307 31.42 -11.02 2.49
N VAL A 308 32.34 -11.40 1.65
CA VAL A 308 32.71 -12.81 1.45
C VAL A 308 34.10 -13.07 1.90
N ARG A 309 34.31 -14.07 2.75
CA ARG A 309 35.63 -14.54 3.13
C ARG A 309 36.12 -15.51 2.08
N GLN A 310 37.26 -15.18 1.50
CA GLN A 310 37.94 -15.99 0.49
C GLN A 310 39.37 -16.28 0.86
N ARG A 311 39.90 -17.38 0.37
CA ARG A 311 41.37 -17.63 0.48
C ARG A 311 42.09 -16.52 -0.24
N PRO A 312 43.24 -16.00 0.29
CA PRO A 312 44.00 -14.94 -0.34
C PRO A 312 44.51 -15.34 -1.72
N LEU A 313 44.68 -14.34 -2.58
CA LEU A 313 45.43 -14.52 -3.84
C LEU A 313 46.92 -14.43 -3.56
N CYS A 314 47.65 -15.33 -4.19
CA CYS A 314 49.12 -15.22 -4.25
C CYS A 314 49.50 -14.10 -5.24
N GLU A 315 50.71 -13.51 -5.11
CA GLU A 315 51.23 -12.52 -6.06
C GLU A 315 51.24 -13.02 -7.50
N CYS A 316 51.35 -14.33 -7.71
CA CYS A 316 51.23 -14.94 -9.04
C CYS A 316 49.77 -15.03 -9.57
N GLY A 317 48.77 -14.42 -8.88
CA GLY A 317 47.35 -14.40 -9.26
C GLY A 317 46.59 -15.69 -8.94
N THR A 318 47.23 -16.70 -8.39
CA THR A 318 46.56 -17.99 -8.09
C THR A 318 45.98 -17.98 -6.68
N ARG A 319 44.74 -18.42 -6.53
CA ARG A 319 44.07 -18.52 -5.21
C ARG A 319 44.75 -19.58 -4.36
N MET A 320 45.16 -19.23 -3.14
CA MET A 320 45.89 -20.11 -2.22
C MET A 320 44.94 -21.17 -1.63
N LYS A 321 45.50 -22.32 -1.23
CA LYS A 321 44.77 -23.44 -0.61
C LYS A 321 45.25 -23.66 0.82
N SER A 322 44.38 -24.15 1.71
CA SER A 322 44.75 -24.53 3.07
C SER A 322 45.82 -25.65 3.07
N MET A 323 46.71 -25.56 4.01
CA MET A 323 47.71 -26.64 4.26
C MET A 323 47.28 -27.58 5.38
N GLY A 324 46.22 -27.25 6.10
CA GLY A 324 45.71 -27.99 7.25
C GLY A 324 45.27 -27.06 8.38
N ALA A 325 44.75 -27.61 9.45
CA ALA A 325 44.34 -26.84 10.62
C ALA A 325 45.56 -26.05 11.19
N ASN A 326 45.37 -24.73 11.33
CA ASN A 326 46.40 -23.81 11.88
C ASN A 326 47.74 -23.77 11.12
N GLN A 327 47.82 -24.30 9.89
CA GLN A 327 49.09 -24.32 9.12
C GLN A 327 49.16 -23.22 8.03
N GLY A 328 48.20 -22.30 8.00
CA GLY A 328 48.16 -21.25 6.99
C GLY A 328 47.71 -21.77 5.61
N VAL A 329 48.08 -21.04 4.56
CA VAL A 329 47.75 -21.35 3.17
C VAL A 329 48.98 -21.40 2.29
N ARG A 330 48.89 -22.15 1.16
CA ARG A 330 49.97 -22.30 0.18
C ARG A 330 49.43 -22.12 -1.24
N CYS A 331 50.23 -21.44 -2.06
CA CYS A 331 49.95 -21.35 -3.49
C CYS A 331 50.16 -22.71 -4.18
N PRO A 332 49.21 -23.26 -4.90
CA PRO A 332 49.41 -24.52 -5.62
C PRO A 332 50.41 -24.37 -6.79
N LYS A 333 50.56 -23.16 -7.35
CA LYS A 333 51.42 -22.88 -8.49
C LYS A 333 52.90 -22.61 -8.07
N CYS A 334 53.12 -21.54 -7.32
CA CYS A 334 54.50 -21.10 -6.98
C CYS A 334 54.96 -21.58 -5.59
N LYS A 335 54.11 -22.27 -4.83
CA LYS A 335 54.40 -22.86 -3.51
C LYS A 335 54.59 -21.82 -2.39
N THR A 336 54.48 -20.53 -2.64
CA THR A 336 54.54 -19.49 -1.61
C THR A 336 53.53 -19.77 -0.51
N LYS A 337 53.94 -19.57 0.74
CA LYS A 337 53.11 -19.76 1.94
C LYS A 337 52.64 -18.39 2.47
N ASN A 338 51.48 -18.38 3.12
CA ASN A 338 50.94 -17.21 3.82
C ASN A 338 50.25 -17.68 5.11
N GLU A 339 50.43 -16.93 6.18
CA GLU A 339 49.75 -17.18 7.47
C GLU A 339 48.33 -16.66 7.44
N ILE A 340 48.06 -15.60 6.65
CA ILE A 340 46.70 -15.09 6.44
C ILE A 340 45.88 -16.15 5.69
N THR A 341 45.00 -16.77 6.40
CA THR A 341 44.18 -17.89 5.85
C THR A 341 42.95 -17.44 5.10
N TRP A 342 42.45 -16.26 5.41
CA TRP A 342 41.24 -15.69 4.82
C TRP A 342 41.43 -14.18 4.60
N THR A 343 40.89 -13.69 3.49
CA THR A 343 40.74 -12.25 3.20
C THR A 343 39.27 -11.96 3.01
N GLU A 344 38.83 -10.82 3.50
CA GLU A 344 37.45 -10.34 3.30
C GLU A 344 37.41 -9.48 2.03
N HIS A 345 36.36 -9.72 1.22
CA HIS A 345 36.09 -8.95 0.02
C HIS A 345 34.64 -8.49 0.06
N PHE A 346 34.41 -7.23 -0.26
CA PHE A 346 33.08 -6.71 -0.42
C PHE A 346 32.44 -7.26 -1.69
N ARG A 347 31.19 -7.64 -1.58
CA ARG A 347 30.33 -7.95 -2.72
C ARG A 347 29.37 -6.79 -2.93
N THR A 348 29.22 -6.36 -4.15
CA THR A 348 28.27 -5.32 -4.51
C THR A 348 27.10 -5.93 -5.27
N PRO A 349 25.86 -5.77 -4.82
CA PRO A 349 24.71 -6.26 -5.57
C PRO A 349 24.51 -5.44 -6.84
N THR A 350 23.90 -6.04 -7.84
CA THR A 350 23.50 -5.34 -9.07
C THR A 350 22.44 -4.27 -8.78
N LEU A 351 21.55 -4.59 -7.81
CA LEU A 351 20.51 -3.68 -7.33
C LEU A 351 21.06 -2.93 -6.10
N GLN A 352 21.20 -1.61 -6.19
CA GLN A 352 21.73 -0.75 -5.13
C GLN A 352 20.64 0.18 -4.60
N GLY A 353 20.85 0.69 -3.37
CA GLY A 353 19.88 1.52 -2.69
C GLY A 353 18.64 0.75 -2.28
N TRP A 354 17.54 1.44 -2.06
CA TRP A 354 16.26 0.83 -1.77
C TRP A 354 15.67 0.15 -2.99
N VAL A 355 15.31 -1.11 -2.85
CA VAL A 355 14.64 -1.91 -3.87
C VAL A 355 13.22 -2.17 -3.42
N GLN A 356 12.26 -1.85 -4.29
CA GLN A 356 10.83 -1.99 -4.05
C GLN A 356 10.17 -2.94 -5.05
N PRO A 357 9.00 -3.51 -4.71
CA PRO A 357 8.23 -4.31 -5.65
C PRO A 357 7.85 -3.52 -6.91
N PRO A 358 7.50 -4.22 -7.98
CA PRO A 358 6.86 -3.60 -9.13
C PRO A 358 5.62 -2.79 -8.71
N VAL A 359 5.36 -1.70 -9.40
CA VAL A 359 4.29 -0.75 -9.02
C VAL A 359 2.91 -1.39 -8.87
N ASP A 360 2.59 -2.40 -9.69
CA ASP A 360 1.33 -3.15 -9.63
C ASP A 360 1.25 -4.17 -8.48
N LYS A 361 2.32 -4.32 -7.72
CA LYS A 361 2.46 -5.19 -6.55
C LYS A 361 2.71 -4.41 -5.25
N ARG A 362 2.81 -3.08 -5.35
CA ARG A 362 2.94 -2.23 -4.16
C ARG A 362 1.59 -2.07 -3.47
N ARG A 363 1.63 -1.94 -2.16
CA ARG A 363 0.46 -1.53 -1.38
C ARG A 363 0.11 -0.08 -1.68
N HIS A 364 -1.16 0.28 -1.51
CA HIS A 364 -1.60 1.66 -1.74
C HIS A 364 -0.85 2.70 -0.89
N LEU A 365 -0.50 2.34 0.33
CA LEU A 365 0.24 3.20 1.26
C LEU A 365 1.75 3.25 0.98
N ALA A 366 2.30 2.33 0.18
CA ALA A 366 3.74 2.24 -0.02
C ALA A 366 4.32 3.51 -0.67
N LYS A 367 5.16 4.22 0.09
CA LYS A 367 5.88 5.40 -0.40
C LYS A 367 6.99 4.98 -1.37
N THR A 368 7.19 5.74 -2.43
CA THR A 368 8.37 5.56 -3.29
C THR A 368 9.62 5.97 -2.51
N LEU A 369 10.58 5.05 -2.41
CA LEU A 369 11.86 5.25 -1.74
C LEU A 369 12.96 5.55 -2.79
N THR A 370 13.81 6.50 -2.48
CA THR A 370 14.97 6.90 -3.30
C THR A 370 16.28 6.49 -2.65
#